data_20b34cc6d3dffe3374daaf9c53a7886d
#
_entry.id   20b34cc6d3dffe3374daaf9c53a7886d
#
_cell.length_a   1.000
_cell.length_b   1.000
_cell.length_c   1.000
_cell.angle_alpha   90.00
_cell.angle_beta   90.00
_cell.angle_gamma   90.00
#
_symmetry.space_group_name_H-M   'P 1'
#
loop_
_entity.id
_entity.type
_entity.pdbx_description
1 polymer ?
#
loop_
_entity_poly.entity_id
_entity_poly.type
_entity_poly.pdbx_seq_one_letter_code
_entity_poly.pdbx_strand_id
1 'polypeptide(L)'
;AKVAFLLAALTLALAGCGKVQEKASEKMVEKAIESSMSKDGTQAKVDLSQGGMKMSTTDASGKTTQMEMGNAKISEADLGLPFYPGSKPTEGSSMRLVSGTSSTLQMGLHSDDAPDKVAAFYRDKLKAMSEGKQLMDMSHNDGASLTLVDEKAKSSLQVHVNKAEKASDIAIAANREGAK
;
A
#
# COMPACT_ATOMS: atom_id res chain seq x y z
N ALA A 1 -29.66 46.82 -33.62
CA ALA A 1 -28.24 46.89 -33.26
C ALA A 1 -28.00 47.02 -31.73
N LYS A 2 -28.65 46.16 -30.88
CA LYS A 2 -28.41 46.17 -29.40
C LYS A 2 -28.48 44.76 -28.76
N VAL A 3 -28.32 43.66 -29.52
CA VAL A 3 -28.41 42.28 -28.99
C VAL A 3 -27.08 41.52 -29.12
N ALA A 4 -26.04 42.10 -29.70
CA ALA A 4 -24.77 41.40 -29.98
C ALA A 4 -23.69 41.56 -28.90
N PHE A 5 -23.92 42.21 -27.73
CA PHE A 5 -22.91 42.50 -26.71
C PHE A 5 -23.08 41.71 -25.40
N LEU A 6 -24.03 40.79 -25.31
CA LEU A 6 -24.31 40.04 -24.07
C LEU A 6 -23.83 38.57 -24.10
N LEU A 7 -23.17 38.14 -25.17
CA LEU A 7 -22.69 36.74 -25.31
C LEU A 7 -21.18 36.56 -25.16
N ALA A 8 -20.43 37.63 -24.93
CA ALA A 8 -18.95 37.55 -24.82
C ALA A 8 -18.41 37.50 -23.35
N ALA A 9 -19.27 37.58 -22.33
CA ALA A 9 -18.84 37.62 -20.92
C ALA A 9 -19.03 36.29 -20.17
N LEU A 10 -19.48 35.21 -20.81
CA LEU A 10 -19.78 33.94 -20.13
C LEU A 10 -18.77 32.81 -20.41
N THR A 11 -17.67 33.09 -21.13
CA THR A 11 -16.71 32.07 -21.54
C THR A 11 -15.39 32.06 -20.76
N LEU A 12 -15.21 32.94 -19.77
CA LEU A 12 -13.97 33.00 -18.95
C LEU A 12 -14.07 32.41 -17.55
N ALA A 13 -15.19 31.82 -17.16
CA ALA A 13 -15.37 31.27 -15.81
C ALA A 13 -15.18 29.75 -15.67
N LEU A 14 -14.81 29.04 -16.74
CA LEU A 14 -14.72 27.56 -16.75
C LEU A 14 -13.30 26.99 -16.61
N ALA A 15 -12.27 27.81 -16.54
CA ALA A 15 -10.87 27.34 -16.47
C ALA A 15 -10.30 27.24 -15.05
N GLY A 16 -11.06 27.61 -14.00
CA GLY A 16 -10.57 27.63 -12.60
C GLY A 16 -11.21 26.60 -11.66
N CYS A 17 -12.26 25.89 -12.08
CA CYS A 17 -13.07 25.09 -11.15
C CYS A 17 -12.62 23.62 -10.92
N GLY A 18 -11.74 23.05 -11.74
CA GLY A 18 -11.38 21.63 -11.65
C GLY A 18 -10.80 21.25 -10.28
N LYS A 19 -9.76 21.91 -9.84
CA LYS A 19 -9.05 21.59 -8.57
C LYS A 19 -9.82 21.90 -7.31
N VAL A 20 -10.70 22.90 -7.33
CA VAL A 20 -11.52 23.27 -6.15
C VAL A 20 -12.69 22.30 -6.00
N GLN A 21 -13.26 21.83 -7.10
CA GLN A 21 -14.36 20.88 -7.09
C GLN A 21 -13.89 19.47 -6.71
N GLU A 22 -12.69 19.07 -7.14
CA GLU A 22 -12.04 17.81 -6.77
C GLU A 22 -11.80 17.75 -5.25
N LYS A 23 -11.18 18.77 -4.67
CA LYS A 23 -10.96 18.84 -3.20
C LYS A 23 -12.24 18.92 -2.39
N ALA A 24 -13.29 19.53 -2.91
CA ALA A 24 -14.59 19.57 -2.22
C ALA A 24 -15.27 18.21 -2.24
N SER A 25 -15.17 17.45 -3.34
CA SER A 25 -15.70 16.09 -3.43
C SER A 25 -14.91 15.11 -2.56
N GLU A 26 -13.58 15.19 -2.52
CA GLU A 26 -12.74 14.39 -1.61
C GLU A 26 -13.16 14.56 -0.15
N LYS A 27 -13.31 15.80 0.34
CA LYS A 27 -13.75 16.08 1.72
C LYS A 27 -15.15 15.60 2.03
N MET A 28 -16.05 15.57 1.05
CA MET A 28 -17.40 15.01 1.25
C MET A 28 -17.34 13.49 1.38
N VAL A 29 -16.51 12.83 0.60
CA VAL A 29 -16.28 11.38 0.66
C VAL A 29 -15.58 11.02 1.98
N GLU A 30 -14.54 11.75 2.39
CA GLU A 30 -13.86 11.58 3.68
C GLU A 30 -14.87 11.62 4.85
N LYS A 31 -15.68 12.67 4.92
CA LYS A 31 -16.70 12.82 5.98
C LYS A 31 -17.76 11.72 5.95
N ALA A 32 -18.17 11.27 4.76
CA ALA A 32 -19.14 10.18 4.64
C ALA A 32 -18.57 8.86 5.18
N ILE A 33 -17.29 8.57 4.87
CA ILE A 33 -16.58 7.39 5.39
C ILE A 33 -16.39 7.52 6.91
N GLU A 34 -15.90 8.66 7.40
CA GLU A 34 -15.70 8.94 8.83
C GLU A 34 -17.02 8.75 9.61
N SER A 35 -18.12 9.31 9.12
CA SER A 35 -19.44 9.18 9.73
C SER A 35 -19.96 7.75 9.74
N SER A 36 -19.70 6.97 8.68
CA SER A 36 -20.13 5.57 8.60
C SER A 36 -19.35 4.66 9.55
N MET A 37 -18.08 4.99 9.83
CA MET A 37 -17.17 4.23 10.68
C MET A 37 -17.15 4.68 12.14
N SER A 38 -17.57 5.92 12.40
CA SER A 38 -17.64 6.49 13.77
C SER A 38 -18.94 6.07 14.46
N LYS A 39 -19.02 4.78 14.83
CA LYS A 39 -20.16 4.20 15.57
C LYS A 39 -19.66 3.54 16.84
N ASP A 40 -20.52 3.40 17.82
CA ASP A 40 -20.28 2.63 19.05
C ASP A 40 -19.00 3.05 19.81
N GLY A 41 -18.73 4.36 19.86
CA GLY A 41 -17.55 4.92 20.55
C GLY A 41 -16.25 4.88 19.74
N THR A 42 -16.27 4.40 18.51
CA THR A 42 -15.14 4.46 17.59
C THR A 42 -15.07 5.85 16.94
N GLN A 43 -13.89 6.44 16.89
CA GLN A 43 -13.59 7.67 16.12
C GLN A 43 -12.77 7.31 14.89
N ALA A 44 -13.21 7.76 13.72
CA ALA A 44 -12.50 7.57 12.47
C ALA A 44 -12.09 8.92 11.86
N LYS A 45 -10.88 8.95 11.27
CA LYS A 45 -10.38 10.05 10.43
C LYS A 45 -9.89 9.46 9.12
N VAL A 46 -10.25 10.09 8.01
CA VAL A 46 -9.87 9.67 6.66
C VAL A 46 -9.27 10.87 5.91
N ASP A 47 -8.21 10.62 5.16
CA ASP A 47 -7.56 11.57 4.27
C ASP A 47 -7.31 10.87 2.93
N LEU A 48 -7.95 11.36 1.88
CA LEU A 48 -7.86 10.87 0.51
C LEU A 48 -6.90 11.70 -0.37
N SER A 49 -6.14 12.62 0.23
CA SER A 49 -5.22 13.48 -0.49
C SER A 49 -4.06 12.71 -1.14
N GLN A 50 -3.49 13.28 -2.20
CA GLN A 50 -2.28 12.77 -2.87
C GLN A 50 -2.40 11.40 -3.55
N GLY A 51 -3.60 11.02 -4.02
CA GLY A 51 -3.78 9.76 -4.77
C GLY A 51 -3.64 8.48 -3.94
N GLY A 52 -3.68 8.58 -2.61
CA GLY A 52 -3.71 7.48 -1.66
C GLY A 52 -4.79 7.67 -0.62
N MET A 53 -4.90 6.72 0.31
CA MET A 53 -5.81 6.81 1.44
C MET A 53 -5.02 6.64 2.75
N LYS A 54 -5.24 7.56 3.69
CA LYS A 54 -4.82 7.41 5.08
C LYS A 54 -6.06 7.34 5.95
N MET A 55 -6.09 6.37 6.83
CA MET A 55 -7.18 6.20 7.77
C MET A 55 -6.62 5.98 9.19
N SER A 56 -7.22 6.62 10.16
CA SER A 56 -6.94 6.37 11.57
C SER A 56 -8.26 6.13 12.30
N THR A 57 -8.34 5.02 13.02
CA THR A 57 -9.49 4.73 13.89
C THR A 57 -9.02 4.56 15.32
N THR A 58 -9.79 5.10 16.28
CA THR A 58 -9.55 4.88 17.71
C THR A 58 -10.84 4.29 18.30
N ASP A 59 -10.75 3.12 18.86
CA ASP A 59 -11.89 2.43 19.49
C ASP A 59 -12.20 2.98 20.91
N ALA A 60 -13.29 2.52 21.50
CA ALA A 60 -13.72 2.93 22.82
C ALA A 60 -12.70 2.60 23.94
N SER A 61 -11.78 1.66 23.71
CA SER A 61 -10.69 1.33 24.63
C SER A 61 -9.46 2.21 24.49
N GLY A 62 -9.46 3.13 23.50
CA GLY A 62 -8.34 4.00 23.17
C GLY A 62 -7.30 3.35 22.25
N LYS A 63 -7.55 2.13 21.76
CA LYS A 63 -6.65 1.48 20.80
C LYS A 63 -6.76 2.15 19.44
N THR A 64 -5.63 2.60 18.92
CA THR A 64 -5.56 3.24 17.60
C THR A 64 -5.08 2.25 16.55
N THR A 65 -5.76 2.25 15.41
CA THR A 65 -5.35 1.56 14.18
C THR A 65 -5.14 2.59 13.10
N GLN A 66 -3.98 2.53 12.43
CA GLN A 66 -3.63 3.41 11.32
C GLN A 66 -3.45 2.59 10.06
N MET A 67 -4.01 3.03 8.95
CA MET A 67 -3.87 2.43 7.63
C MET A 67 -3.49 3.50 6.62
N GLU A 68 -2.47 3.20 5.82
CA GLU A 68 -2.07 3.97 4.65
C GLU A 68 -2.08 3.04 3.44
N MET A 69 -2.72 3.46 2.35
CA MET A 69 -2.81 2.70 1.10
C MET A 69 -2.43 3.58 -0.08
N GLY A 70 -1.79 2.97 -1.07
CA GLY A 70 -1.43 3.60 -2.33
C GLY A 70 -0.11 4.37 -2.27
N ASN A 71 0.08 5.24 -1.29
CA ASN A 71 1.26 6.10 -1.14
C ASN A 71 2.03 5.89 0.17
N ALA A 72 1.84 4.74 0.83
CA ALA A 72 2.61 4.40 2.01
C ALA A 72 4.11 4.33 1.67
N LYS A 73 4.92 5.12 2.38
CA LYS A 73 6.38 5.08 2.22
C LYS A 73 6.92 3.88 2.99
N ILE A 74 7.32 2.85 2.26
CA ILE A 74 7.86 1.61 2.81
C ILE A 74 9.28 1.43 2.28
N SER A 75 10.23 1.27 3.18
CA SER A 75 11.63 1.04 2.86
C SER A 75 12.00 -0.45 3.01
N GLU A 76 13.16 -0.82 2.47
CA GLU A 76 13.76 -2.15 2.69
C GLU A 76 13.95 -2.45 4.18
N ALA A 77 14.33 -1.45 4.97
CA ALA A 77 14.49 -1.58 6.42
C ALA A 77 13.15 -1.85 7.12
N ASP A 78 12.06 -1.22 6.66
CA ASP A 78 10.71 -1.49 7.20
C ASP A 78 10.27 -2.94 6.94
N LEU A 79 10.56 -3.47 5.75
CA LEU A 79 10.24 -4.85 5.39
C LEU A 79 11.20 -5.85 6.03
N GLY A 80 12.46 -5.46 6.26
CA GLY A 80 13.54 -6.36 6.66
C GLY A 80 14.03 -7.24 5.51
N LEU A 81 13.80 -6.82 4.26
CA LEU A 81 14.18 -7.52 3.05
C LEU A 81 14.58 -6.49 1.98
N PRO A 82 15.69 -6.68 1.25
CA PRO A 82 16.08 -5.78 0.17
C PRO A 82 15.13 -5.87 -1.01
N PHE A 83 14.96 -4.76 -1.73
CA PHE A 83 14.29 -4.78 -3.02
C PHE A 83 15.16 -5.50 -4.06
N TYR A 84 14.52 -6.07 -5.07
CA TYR A 84 15.25 -6.64 -6.20
C TYR A 84 16.03 -5.53 -6.93
N PRO A 85 17.34 -5.72 -7.22
CA PRO A 85 18.16 -4.70 -7.88
C PRO A 85 17.53 -4.22 -9.19
N GLY A 86 17.38 -2.90 -9.34
CA GLY A 86 16.78 -2.28 -10.52
C GLY A 86 15.24 -2.33 -10.57
N SER A 87 14.58 -2.97 -9.62
CA SER A 87 13.11 -2.92 -9.53
C SER A 87 12.62 -1.52 -9.16
N LYS A 88 11.39 -1.20 -9.57
CA LYS A 88 10.74 0.08 -9.31
C LYS A 88 9.44 -0.15 -8.55
N PRO A 89 9.10 0.72 -7.58
CA PRO A 89 7.80 0.67 -6.94
C PRO A 89 6.66 0.77 -7.97
N THR A 90 5.67 -0.10 -7.84
CA THR A 90 4.43 -0.01 -8.61
C THR A 90 3.52 1.01 -7.94
N GLU A 91 3.04 1.97 -8.71
CA GLU A 91 2.15 3.02 -8.20
C GLU A 91 0.88 2.43 -7.58
N GLY A 92 0.45 2.96 -6.47
CA GLY A 92 -0.77 2.50 -5.79
C GLY A 92 -0.65 1.15 -5.05
N SER A 93 0.48 0.46 -5.09
CA SER A 93 0.65 -0.90 -4.58
C SER A 93 1.27 -1.01 -3.18
N SER A 94 1.35 0.09 -2.45
CA SER A 94 1.88 0.10 -1.09
C SER A 94 0.76 0.14 -0.05
N MET A 95 0.93 -0.60 1.05
CA MET A 95 0.02 -0.59 2.19
C MET A 95 0.79 -0.71 3.50
N ARG A 96 0.44 0.14 4.45
CA ARG A 96 0.91 0.08 5.84
C ARG A 96 -0.31 0.03 6.75
N LEU A 97 -0.40 -0.99 7.58
CA LEU A 97 -1.40 -1.11 8.63
C LEU A 97 -0.68 -1.28 9.98
N VAL A 98 -1.01 -0.44 10.94
CA VAL A 98 -0.46 -0.51 12.31
C VAL A 98 -1.62 -0.49 13.30
N SER A 99 -1.66 -1.46 14.19
CA SER A 99 -2.69 -1.57 15.24
C SER A 99 -2.04 -1.96 16.57
N GLY A 100 -1.88 -0.99 17.44
CA GLY A 100 -1.09 -1.17 18.66
C GLY A 100 0.37 -1.52 18.32
N THR A 101 0.82 -2.71 18.75
CA THR A 101 2.16 -3.21 18.49
C THR A 101 2.26 -4.11 17.24
N SER A 102 1.12 -4.40 16.60
CA SER A 102 1.10 -5.24 15.38
C SER A 102 1.20 -4.37 14.13
N SER A 103 1.89 -4.86 13.11
CA SER A 103 2.02 -4.18 11.83
C SER A 103 1.96 -5.14 10.64
N THR A 104 1.30 -4.69 9.58
CA THR A 104 1.32 -5.32 8.26
C THR A 104 1.80 -4.29 7.25
N LEU A 105 2.83 -4.62 6.50
CA LEU A 105 3.42 -3.80 5.45
C LEU A 105 3.36 -4.59 4.14
N GLN A 106 3.01 -3.92 3.06
CA GLN A 106 3.02 -4.51 1.72
C GLN A 106 3.57 -3.52 0.71
N MET A 107 4.41 -4.00 -0.20
CA MET A 107 5.00 -3.23 -1.28
C MET A 107 4.95 -4.02 -2.58
N GLY A 108 4.43 -3.41 -3.63
CA GLY A 108 4.52 -3.92 -4.99
C GLY A 108 5.68 -3.28 -5.73
N LEU A 109 6.44 -4.10 -6.47
CA LEU A 109 7.56 -3.68 -7.30
C LEU A 109 7.43 -4.31 -8.69
N HIS A 110 7.96 -3.65 -9.68
CA HIS A 110 8.09 -4.15 -11.03
C HIS A 110 9.58 -4.27 -11.42
N SER A 111 9.94 -5.35 -12.11
CA SER A 111 11.30 -5.59 -12.64
C SER A 111 11.22 -6.06 -14.08
N ASP A 112 12.11 -5.56 -14.92
CA ASP A 112 12.25 -6.00 -16.32
C ASP A 112 12.90 -7.40 -16.45
N ASP A 113 13.40 -7.96 -15.34
CA ASP A 113 14.01 -9.30 -15.32
C ASP A 113 12.93 -10.42 -15.27
N ALA A 114 13.30 -11.59 -15.79
CA ALA A 114 12.42 -12.76 -15.81
C ALA A 114 12.11 -13.29 -14.40
N PRO A 115 10.92 -13.88 -14.17
CA PRO A 115 10.48 -14.36 -12.86
C PRO A 115 11.45 -15.31 -12.16
N ASP A 116 12.08 -16.23 -12.90
CA ASP A 116 13.01 -17.20 -12.33
C ASP A 116 14.24 -16.52 -11.71
N LYS A 117 14.76 -15.47 -12.36
CA LYS A 117 15.91 -14.70 -11.86
C LYS A 117 15.54 -13.93 -10.59
N VAL A 118 14.37 -13.30 -10.59
CA VAL A 118 13.84 -12.56 -9.44
C VAL A 118 13.55 -13.51 -8.28
N ALA A 119 12.90 -14.65 -8.54
CA ALA A 119 12.61 -15.66 -7.53
C ALA A 119 13.88 -16.25 -6.92
N ALA A 120 14.92 -16.53 -7.73
CA ALA A 120 16.21 -17.01 -7.24
C ALA A 120 16.85 -16.02 -6.25
N PHE A 121 16.85 -14.73 -6.58
CA PHE A 121 17.36 -13.69 -5.67
C PHE A 121 16.65 -13.71 -4.30
N TYR A 122 15.31 -13.72 -4.29
CA TYR A 122 14.57 -13.71 -3.03
C TYR A 122 14.71 -15.04 -2.26
N ARG A 123 14.81 -16.17 -2.98
CA ARG A 123 15.08 -17.47 -2.37
C ARG A 123 16.40 -17.46 -1.61
N ASP A 124 17.46 -16.94 -2.21
CA ASP A 124 18.77 -16.84 -1.56
C ASP A 124 18.74 -15.91 -0.34
N LYS A 125 18.05 -14.76 -0.43
CA LYS A 125 17.89 -13.83 0.68
C LYS A 125 17.13 -14.46 1.86
N LEU A 126 15.98 -15.08 1.59
CA LEU A 126 15.16 -15.69 2.63
C LEU A 126 15.86 -16.93 3.24
N LYS A 127 16.59 -17.71 2.43
CA LYS A 127 17.39 -18.83 2.91
C LYS A 127 18.49 -18.37 3.86
N ALA A 128 19.18 -17.27 3.56
CA ALA A 128 20.20 -16.70 4.46
C ALA A 128 19.61 -16.21 5.80
N MET A 129 18.31 -15.94 5.87
CA MET A 129 17.59 -15.49 7.05
C MET A 129 16.83 -16.60 7.78
N SER A 130 16.87 -17.84 7.29
CA SER A 130 15.97 -18.91 7.72
C SER A 130 16.46 -19.69 8.96
N GLU A 131 17.61 -19.36 9.52
CA GLU A 131 18.10 -20.04 10.75
C GLU A 131 17.08 -19.90 11.90
N GLY A 132 16.62 -21.04 12.40
CA GLY A 132 15.59 -21.12 13.45
C GLY A 132 14.18 -20.71 13.01
N LYS A 133 13.92 -20.58 11.71
CA LYS A 133 12.63 -20.18 11.12
C LYS A 133 12.15 -21.20 10.09
N GLN A 134 10.88 -21.14 9.73
CA GLN A 134 10.30 -21.99 8.70
C GLN A 134 10.29 -21.25 7.36
N LEU A 135 10.98 -21.82 6.36
CA LEU A 135 10.98 -21.34 4.99
C LEU A 135 10.12 -22.27 4.13
N MET A 136 9.10 -21.71 3.50
CA MET A 136 8.28 -22.39 2.49
C MET A 136 8.59 -21.79 1.11
N ASP A 137 8.86 -22.65 0.14
CA ASP A 137 9.14 -22.28 -1.26
C ASP A 137 8.20 -23.05 -2.16
N MET A 138 7.30 -22.34 -2.81
CA MET A 138 6.35 -22.88 -3.78
C MET A 138 6.62 -22.23 -5.13
N SER A 139 7.35 -22.92 -5.99
CA SER A 139 7.57 -22.51 -7.37
C SER A 139 6.46 -23.01 -8.27
N HIS A 140 6.08 -22.21 -9.24
CA HIS A 140 5.10 -22.53 -10.27
C HIS A 140 5.57 -21.99 -11.63
N ASN A 141 4.89 -22.39 -12.72
CA ASN A 141 5.33 -22.08 -14.10
C ASN A 141 5.50 -20.59 -14.41
N ASP A 142 4.76 -19.74 -13.70
CA ASP A 142 4.72 -18.27 -13.93
C ASP A 142 5.32 -17.47 -12.78
N GLY A 143 6.06 -18.11 -11.86
CA GLY A 143 6.71 -17.42 -10.75
C GLY A 143 6.97 -18.27 -9.51
N ALA A 144 6.96 -17.61 -8.35
CA ALA A 144 7.20 -18.26 -7.06
C ALA A 144 6.47 -17.55 -5.92
N SER A 145 6.09 -18.31 -4.90
CA SER A 145 5.60 -17.82 -3.63
C SER A 145 6.51 -18.31 -2.52
N LEU A 146 7.21 -17.39 -1.87
CA LEU A 146 8.19 -17.65 -0.83
C LEU A 146 7.65 -17.09 0.49
N THR A 147 7.69 -17.88 1.55
CA THR A 147 7.24 -17.45 2.89
C THR A 147 8.25 -17.87 3.94
N LEU A 148 8.70 -16.90 4.74
CA LEU A 148 9.54 -17.12 5.91
C LEU A 148 8.75 -16.78 7.17
N VAL A 149 8.58 -17.75 8.07
CA VAL A 149 7.86 -17.58 9.33
C VAL A 149 8.82 -17.69 10.52
N ASP A 150 8.81 -16.69 11.37
CA ASP A 150 9.49 -16.68 12.66
C ASP A 150 8.45 -16.77 13.78
N GLU A 151 8.22 -17.98 14.30
CA GLU A 151 7.23 -18.22 15.34
C GLU A 151 7.61 -17.54 16.66
N LYS A 152 8.92 -17.46 16.97
CA LYS A 152 9.43 -16.83 18.19
C LYS A 152 9.20 -15.32 18.17
N ALA A 153 9.51 -14.68 17.06
CA ALA A 153 9.29 -13.25 16.85
C ALA A 153 7.85 -12.93 16.40
N LYS A 154 6.99 -13.94 16.22
CA LYS A 154 5.62 -13.78 15.68
C LYS A 154 5.58 -12.90 14.44
N SER A 155 6.45 -13.23 13.51
CA SER A 155 6.57 -12.45 12.27
C SER A 155 6.62 -13.35 11.03
N SER A 156 6.19 -12.80 9.90
CA SER A 156 6.33 -13.46 8.62
C SER A 156 6.76 -12.47 7.53
N LEU A 157 7.57 -12.98 6.61
CA LEU A 157 7.91 -12.33 5.35
C LEU A 157 7.35 -13.18 4.22
N GLN A 158 6.68 -12.54 3.26
CA GLN A 158 6.13 -13.19 2.07
C GLN A 158 6.62 -12.44 0.84
N VAL A 159 7.04 -13.19 -0.16
CA VAL A 159 7.41 -12.67 -1.47
C VAL A 159 6.67 -13.47 -2.53
N HIS A 160 5.88 -12.78 -3.32
CA HIS A 160 5.24 -13.34 -4.50
C HIS A 160 5.90 -12.73 -5.74
N VAL A 161 6.39 -13.57 -6.62
CA VAL A 161 6.94 -13.18 -7.91
C VAL A 161 6.01 -13.76 -8.98
N ASN A 162 5.43 -12.91 -9.79
CA ASN A 162 4.53 -13.29 -10.87
C ASN A 162 5.08 -12.80 -12.21
N LYS A 163 4.84 -13.58 -13.24
CA LYS A 163 5.19 -13.22 -14.62
C LYS A 163 4.28 -12.07 -15.12
N ALA A 164 4.89 -11.05 -15.67
CA ALA A 164 4.23 -9.95 -16.35
C ALA A 164 4.81 -9.82 -17.76
N GLU A 165 4.24 -10.54 -18.72
CA GLU A 165 4.75 -10.70 -20.09
C GLU A 165 6.20 -11.26 -20.11
N LYS A 166 7.21 -10.39 -20.30
CA LYS A 166 8.64 -10.74 -20.25
C LYS A 166 9.34 -10.24 -18.98
N ALA A 167 8.59 -9.66 -18.07
CA ALA A 167 9.01 -8.98 -16.85
C ALA A 167 8.45 -9.70 -15.61
N SER A 168 8.62 -9.12 -14.44
CA SER A 168 8.11 -9.65 -13.17
C SER A 168 7.41 -8.59 -12.34
N ASP A 169 6.26 -8.92 -11.82
CA ASP A 169 5.62 -8.20 -10.72
C ASP A 169 5.95 -8.91 -9.40
N ILE A 170 6.36 -8.13 -8.43
CA ILE A 170 6.84 -8.59 -7.14
C ILE A 170 5.95 -7.98 -6.06
N ALA A 171 5.39 -8.81 -5.19
CA ALA A 171 4.72 -8.33 -3.98
C ALA A 171 5.51 -8.83 -2.76
N ILE A 172 5.92 -7.90 -1.90
CA ILE A 172 6.58 -8.20 -0.64
C ILE A 172 5.66 -7.79 0.49
N ALA A 173 5.38 -8.71 1.43
CA ALA A 173 4.61 -8.43 2.62
C ALA A 173 5.39 -8.83 3.88
N ALA A 174 5.34 -7.97 4.89
CA ALA A 174 5.90 -8.22 6.21
C ALA A 174 4.80 -8.07 7.26
N ASN A 175 4.57 -9.11 8.05
CA ASN A 175 3.64 -9.09 9.15
C ASN A 175 4.43 -9.26 10.45
N ARG A 176 4.09 -8.46 11.46
CA ARG A 176 4.64 -8.55 12.80
C ARG A 176 3.51 -8.43 13.81
N GLU A 177 3.39 -9.42 14.69
CA GLU A 177 2.54 -9.30 15.86
C GLU A 177 3.38 -8.72 17.00
N GLY A 178 2.81 -7.78 17.74
CA GLY A 178 3.51 -7.20 18.88
C GLY A 178 3.84 -8.24 19.95
N ALA A 179 5.05 -8.18 20.46
CA ALA A 179 5.40 -8.89 21.69
C ALA A 179 4.48 -8.39 22.82
N LYS A 180 3.89 -9.35 23.56
CA LYS A 180 3.17 -9.02 24.81
C LYS A 180 4.14 -8.57 25.88
#